data_7ac43aef1d47f70a5a5e5102898989fb
#
_entry.id   7ac43aef1d47f70a5a5e5102898989fb
#
_cell.length_a   1.000
_cell.length_b   1.000
_cell.length_c   1.000
_cell.angle_alpha   90.00
_cell.angle_beta   90.00
_cell.angle_gamma   90.00
#
_symmetry.space_group_name_H-M   'P 1'
#
loop_
_entity.id
_entity.type
_entity.pdbx_description
1 polymer ?
#
loop_
_entity_poly.entity_id
_entity_poly.type
_entity_poly.pdbx_seq_one_letter_code
_entity_poly.pdbx_strand_id
1 'polypeptide(L)'
;MTIKNINADLEERLNEIKDDVINHMNKDHAEANLTYVRALAGMPDATSARITDFDQFRVSLTAETLNGSSNVQVQFLEPLEKSEDIRPALIKLLKHARTRG
;
A
#
# COMPACT_ATOMS: atom_id res chain seq x y z
N MET A 1 -29.15 1.02 -12.54
CA MET A 1 -28.42 1.20 -12.54
C MET A 1 -27.25 0.72 -12.22
N THR A 2 -26.43 1.15 -12.27
CA THR A 2 -25.20 0.58 -12.03
C THR A 2 -24.65 0.95 -10.74
N ILE A 3 -24.27 -0.01 -10.00
CA ILE A 3 -23.63 0.20 -8.79
C ILE A 3 -22.17 0.13 -9.00
N LYS A 4 -21.46 1.09 -8.58
CA LYS A 4 -20.08 1.07 -8.71
C LYS A 4 -19.42 0.96 -7.43
N ASN A 5 -18.64 -0.04 -7.25
CA ASN A 5 -17.75 -0.16 -6.13
C ASN A 5 -16.49 0.62 -6.37
N ILE A 6 -16.15 0.83 -7.62
CA ILE A 6 -14.96 1.54 -8.00
C ILE A 6 -15.34 2.87 -8.60
N ASN A 7 -14.70 3.91 -8.13
CA ASN A 7 -14.88 5.24 -8.67
C ASN A 7 -13.89 5.44 -9.82
N ALA A 8 -14.38 5.45 -11.05
CA ALA A 8 -13.53 5.49 -12.23
C ALA A 8 -12.71 6.78 -12.31
N ASP A 9 -13.31 7.93 -11.91
CA ASP A 9 -12.55 9.16 -11.85
C ASP A 9 -11.42 9.09 -10.88
N LEU A 10 -11.66 8.52 -9.73
CA LEU A 10 -10.65 8.38 -8.69
C LEU A 10 -9.53 7.48 -9.19
N GLU A 11 -9.87 6.36 -9.83
CA GLU A 11 -8.86 5.45 -10.33
C GLU A 11 -7.98 6.12 -11.39
N GLU A 12 -8.59 6.93 -12.22
CA GLU A 12 -7.83 7.66 -13.23
C GLU A 12 -6.85 8.65 -12.59
N ARG A 13 -7.32 9.37 -11.58
CA ARG A 13 -6.46 10.32 -10.87
C ARG A 13 -5.35 9.62 -10.09
N LEU A 14 -5.66 8.47 -9.51
CA LEU A 14 -4.64 7.67 -8.83
C LEU A 14 -3.59 7.19 -9.82
N ASN A 15 -4.01 6.78 -11.02
CA ASN A 15 -3.06 6.35 -12.03
C ASN A 15 -2.12 7.48 -12.44
N GLU A 16 -2.58 8.72 -12.42
CA GLU A 16 -1.73 9.86 -12.79
C GLU A 16 -0.61 10.09 -11.79
N ILE A 17 -0.84 9.79 -10.52
CA ILE A 17 0.17 10.04 -9.48
C ILE A 17 0.85 8.77 -9.01
N LYS A 18 0.43 7.63 -9.55
CA LYS A 18 0.86 6.33 -9.03
C LYS A 18 2.37 6.16 -9.04
N ASP A 19 3.00 6.45 -10.16
CA ASP A 19 4.44 6.24 -10.29
C ASP A 19 5.21 7.10 -9.30
N ASP A 20 4.79 8.36 -9.14
CA ASP A 20 5.46 9.26 -8.21
C ASP A 20 5.34 8.78 -6.77
N VAL A 21 4.14 8.35 -6.39
CA VAL A 21 3.91 7.87 -5.03
C VAL A 21 4.71 6.60 -4.77
N ILE A 22 4.66 5.67 -5.71
CA ILE A 22 5.36 4.38 -5.56
C ILE A 22 6.87 4.61 -5.48
N ASN A 23 7.41 5.43 -6.38
CA ASN A 23 8.84 5.71 -6.37
C ASN A 23 9.27 6.37 -5.07
N HIS A 24 8.48 7.33 -4.59
CA HIS A 24 8.78 8.02 -3.35
C HIS A 24 8.79 7.07 -2.16
N MET A 25 7.75 6.23 -2.07
CA MET A 25 7.66 5.28 -0.97
C MET A 25 8.80 4.27 -1.01
N ASN A 26 9.12 3.76 -2.18
CA ASN A 26 10.17 2.75 -2.28
C ASN A 26 11.55 3.33 -2.03
N LYS A 27 11.76 4.57 -2.37
CA LYS A 27 13.06 5.21 -2.20
C LYS A 27 13.26 5.77 -0.80
N ASP A 28 12.26 6.48 -0.29
CA ASP A 28 12.44 7.23 0.95
C ASP A 28 11.75 6.61 2.15
N HIS A 29 10.85 5.65 1.92
CA HIS A 29 10.05 5.07 3.01
C HIS A 29 10.02 3.54 2.92
N ALA A 30 11.15 2.95 2.54
CA ALA A 30 11.24 1.50 2.42
C ALA A 30 10.96 0.80 3.74
N GLU A 31 11.29 1.45 4.86
CA GLU A 31 11.02 0.87 6.18
C GLU A 31 9.53 0.78 6.46
N ALA A 32 8.77 1.77 5.98
CA ALA A 32 7.33 1.72 6.13
C ALA A 32 6.76 0.54 5.36
N ASN A 33 7.24 0.34 4.13
CA ASN A 33 6.79 -0.80 3.32
C ASN A 33 7.04 -2.12 4.04
N LEU A 34 8.21 -2.25 4.64
CA LEU A 34 8.56 -3.47 5.38
C LEU A 34 7.63 -3.65 6.58
N THR A 35 7.33 -2.57 7.29
CA THR A 35 6.43 -2.62 8.42
C THR A 35 5.03 -3.10 7.99
N TYR A 36 4.56 -2.62 6.85
CA TYR A 36 3.25 -3.06 6.35
C TYR A 36 3.22 -4.57 6.16
N VAL A 37 4.23 -5.13 5.49
CA VAL A 37 4.16 -6.57 5.20
C VAL A 37 4.39 -7.41 6.45
N ARG A 38 5.24 -6.96 7.36
CA ARG A 38 5.49 -7.71 8.58
C ARG A 38 4.28 -7.74 9.48
N ALA A 39 3.67 -6.59 9.70
CA ALA A 39 2.59 -6.48 10.68
C ALA A 39 1.23 -6.78 10.11
N LEU A 40 0.99 -6.46 8.83
CA LEU A 40 -0.36 -6.50 8.27
C LEU A 40 -0.54 -7.58 7.22
N ALA A 41 0.54 -8.11 6.65
CA ALA A 41 0.45 -9.18 5.67
C ALA A 41 0.95 -10.52 6.22
N GLY A 42 1.24 -10.58 7.51
CA GLY A 42 1.62 -11.84 8.15
C GLY A 42 2.98 -12.37 7.74
N MET A 43 3.92 -11.48 7.45
CA MET A 43 5.26 -11.88 7.01
C MET A 43 6.33 -11.31 7.92
N PRO A 44 6.40 -11.77 9.19
CA PRO A 44 7.41 -11.21 10.12
C PRO A 44 8.84 -11.48 9.68
N ASP A 45 9.04 -12.46 8.80
CA ASP A 45 10.38 -12.80 8.33
C ASP A 45 10.81 -12.00 7.11
N ALA A 46 9.99 -11.10 6.60
CA ALA A 46 10.35 -10.31 5.44
C ALA A 46 11.58 -9.45 5.75
N THR A 47 12.50 -9.38 4.79
CA THR A 47 13.72 -8.61 4.92
C THR A 47 13.63 -7.31 4.15
N SER A 48 12.77 -7.23 3.15
CA SER A 48 12.52 -5.98 2.43
C SER A 48 11.16 -6.07 1.76
N ALA A 49 10.65 -4.91 1.38
CA ALA A 49 9.37 -4.85 0.69
C ALA A 49 9.31 -3.58 -0.15
N ARG A 50 8.66 -3.69 -1.29
CA ARG A 50 8.44 -2.52 -2.13
C ARG A 50 7.03 -2.52 -2.64
N ILE A 51 6.47 -1.33 -2.81
CA ILE A 51 5.14 -1.18 -3.37
C ILE A 51 5.23 -1.34 -4.88
N THR A 52 4.33 -2.11 -5.44
CA THR A 52 4.26 -2.33 -6.89
C THR A 52 3.02 -1.72 -7.52
N ASP A 53 1.97 -1.49 -6.70
CA ASP A 53 0.74 -0.94 -7.22
C ASP A 53 -0.13 -0.51 -6.05
N PHE A 54 -1.16 0.26 -6.31
CA PHE A 54 -2.21 0.51 -5.33
C PHE A 54 -3.47 0.91 -6.07
N ASP A 55 -4.59 0.77 -5.39
CA ASP A 55 -5.85 1.25 -5.92
C ASP A 55 -6.62 1.94 -4.79
N GLN A 56 -7.90 2.14 -4.98
CA GLN A 56 -8.75 2.82 -4.02
C GLN A 56 -8.82 2.08 -2.68
N PHE A 57 -8.61 0.77 -2.70
CA PHE A 57 -8.88 -0.08 -1.54
C PHE A 57 -7.64 -0.65 -0.88
N ARG A 58 -6.54 -0.81 -1.60
CA ARG A 58 -5.40 -1.54 -1.08
C ARG A 58 -4.10 -1.15 -1.76
N VAL A 59 -3.02 -1.49 -1.10
CA VAL A 59 -1.69 -1.35 -1.66
C VAL A 59 -1.11 -2.75 -1.87
N SER A 60 -0.47 -2.94 -3.02
CA SER A 60 0.16 -4.20 -3.38
C SER A 60 1.66 -4.07 -3.22
N LEU A 61 2.28 -5.09 -2.62
CA LEU A 61 3.71 -5.06 -2.36
C LEU A 61 4.33 -6.39 -2.75
N THR A 62 5.62 -6.34 -3.08
CA THR A 62 6.43 -7.54 -3.19
C THR A 62 7.35 -7.57 -1.98
N ALA A 63 7.29 -8.65 -1.23
CA ALA A 63 8.08 -8.83 -0.02
C ALA A 63 9.13 -9.88 -0.27
N GLU A 64 10.34 -9.66 0.24
CA GLU A 64 11.45 -10.62 0.11
C GLU A 64 11.68 -11.29 1.44
N THR A 65 11.93 -12.60 1.38
CA THR A 65 12.38 -13.36 2.55
C THR A 65 13.58 -14.20 2.12
N LEU A 66 14.16 -14.91 3.07
CA LEU A 66 15.25 -15.83 2.74
C LEU A 66 14.82 -16.93 1.79
N ASN A 67 13.51 -17.19 1.72
CA ASN A 67 12.98 -18.26 0.88
C ASN A 67 12.46 -17.78 -0.47
N GLY A 68 12.57 -16.49 -0.75
CA GLY A 68 12.14 -15.94 -2.03
C GLY A 68 11.21 -14.77 -1.87
N SER A 69 10.55 -14.40 -2.96
CA SER A 69 9.65 -13.25 -3.01
C SER A 69 8.21 -13.68 -2.95
N SER A 70 7.38 -12.82 -2.39
CA SER A 70 5.93 -13.04 -2.37
C SER A 70 5.21 -11.73 -2.68
N ASN A 71 4.13 -11.83 -3.44
CA ASN A 71 3.27 -10.68 -3.71
C ASN A 71 2.14 -10.70 -2.70
N VAL A 72 1.97 -9.58 -2.01
CA VAL A 72 0.95 -9.49 -0.96
C VAL A 72 0.18 -8.19 -1.14
N GLN A 73 -0.98 -8.10 -0.51
CA GLN A 73 -1.80 -6.91 -0.53
C GLN A 73 -2.19 -6.55 0.88
N VAL A 74 -2.23 -5.25 1.15
CA VAL A 74 -2.64 -4.72 2.44
C VAL A 74 -3.74 -3.71 2.18
N GLN A 75 -4.89 -3.91 2.81
CA GLN A 75 -6.03 -3.00 2.63
C GLN A 75 -5.84 -1.75 3.45
N PHE A 76 -6.24 -0.60 2.87
CA PHE A 76 -6.32 0.62 3.65
C PHE A 76 -7.37 0.45 4.74
N LEU A 77 -7.24 1.24 5.81
CA LEU A 77 -8.22 1.21 6.88
C LEU A 77 -9.59 1.66 6.38
N GLU A 78 -9.58 2.59 5.42
CA GLU A 78 -10.79 3.06 4.76
C GLU A 78 -10.47 3.25 3.29
N PRO A 79 -11.42 2.99 2.38
CA PRO A 79 -11.18 3.27 0.96
C PRO A 79 -10.84 4.74 0.74
N LEU A 80 -10.02 5.00 -0.25
CA LEU A 80 -9.71 6.38 -0.62
C LEU A 80 -10.93 7.01 -1.28
N GLU A 81 -11.14 8.30 -1.02
CA GLU A 81 -12.22 9.04 -1.66
C GLU A 81 -11.69 10.02 -2.68
N LYS A 82 -10.45 10.47 -2.50
CA LYS A 82 -9.78 11.40 -3.40
C LYS A 82 -8.35 10.94 -3.59
N SER A 83 -7.74 11.37 -4.68
CA SER A 83 -6.34 11.01 -4.92
C SER A 83 -5.41 11.56 -3.85
N GLU A 84 -5.74 12.74 -3.29
CA GLU A 84 -4.93 13.32 -2.23
C GLU A 84 -4.95 12.49 -0.96
N ASP A 85 -5.92 11.60 -0.82
CA ASP A 85 -6.04 10.78 0.39
C ASP A 85 -4.98 9.68 0.46
N ILE A 86 -4.24 9.42 -0.62
CA ILE A 86 -3.27 8.33 -0.62
C ILE A 86 -2.18 8.53 0.44
N ARG A 87 -1.67 9.75 0.58
CA ARG A 87 -0.61 9.99 1.55
C ARG A 87 -1.09 9.88 2.99
N PRO A 88 -2.20 10.55 3.38
CA PRO A 88 -2.73 10.32 4.73
C PRO A 88 -3.09 8.87 4.98
N ALA A 89 -3.60 8.15 3.97
CA ALA A 89 -3.97 6.76 4.15
C ALA A 89 -2.75 5.90 4.46
N LEU A 90 -1.64 6.14 3.77
CA LEU A 90 -0.41 5.41 4.03
C LEU A 90 0.14 5.70 5.43
N ILE A 91 0.02 6.95 5.88
CA ILE A 91 0.45 7.33 7.22
C ILE A 91 -0.42 6.65 8.28
N LYS A 92 -1.73 6.65 8.09
CA LYS A 92 -2.64 5.97 9.02
C LYS A 92 -2.36 4.47 9.06
N LEU A 93 -2.09 3.91 7.89
CA LEU A 93 -1.79 2.49 7.79
C LEU A 93 -0.50 2.16 8.55
N LEU A 94 0.50 3.02 8.43
CA LEU A 94 1.76 2.81 9.14
C LEU A 94 1.56 2.86 10.65
N LYS A 95 0.79 3.83 11.12
CA LYS A 95 0.50 3.92 12.56
C LYS A 95 -0.23 2.67 13.05
N HIS A 96 -1.19 2.21 12.26
CA HIS A 96 -1.93 0.99 12.60
C HIS A 96 -0.99 -0.22 12.64
N ALA A 97 -0.11 -0.32 11.66
CA ALA A 97 0.85 -1.43 11.60
C ALA A 97 1.76 -1.44 12.83
N ARG A 98 2.20 -0.27 13.26
CA ARG A 98 3.09 -0.16 14.42
C ARG A 98 2.40 -0.60 15.70
N THR A 99 1.10 -0.38 15.81
CA THR A 99 0.37 -0.81 17.01
C THR A 99 0.13 -2.31 17.01
N ARG A 100 0.17 -2.95 15.85
CA ARG A 100 -0.04 -4.39 15.76
C ARG A 100 1.27 -5.16 15.86
N GLY A 101 2.32 -4.53 15.47
CA GLY A 101 3.62 -5.15 15.51
C GLY A 101 4.36 -4.82 16.76
#